data_da589ac2914018639def639d9c36b6aa
#
_entry.id   da589ac2914018639def639d9c36b6aa
#
_cell.length_a   1.000
_cell.length_b   1.000
_cell.length_c   1.000
_cell.angle_alpha   90.00
_cell.angle_beta   90.00
_cell.angle_gamma   90.00
#
_symmetry.space_group_name_H-M   'P 1'
#
loop_
_entity.id
_entity.type
_entity.pdbx_description
1 polymer ?
#
loop_
_entity_poly.entity_id
_entity_poly.type
_entity_poly.pdbx_seq_one_letter_code
_entity_poly.pdbx_strand_id
1 'polypeptide(L)'
;MDGAVIADECIVGAMAFVKAESVFAPRQLIVGNPAKAIKEVSAQMLAWKTAGTKLYQNLPKDCQQTLREVAPLREIPKDRPVQEDFYKTFTELKKQ
;
A
#
# COMPACT_ATOMS: atom_id res chain seq x y z
N MET A 1 16.96 -5.63 4.41
CA MET A 1 18.27 -5.85 5.04
C MET A 1 19.36 -5.52 4.04
N ASP A 2 20.56 -5.36 4.53
CA ASP A 2 21.69 -4.93 3.70
C ASP A 2 21.94 -5.86 2.53
N GLY A 3 22.19 -5.30 1.36
CA GLY A 3 22.48 -6.06 0.16
C GLY A 3 21.29 -6.80 -0.46
N ALA A 4 20.11 -6.66 0.13
CA ALA A 4 18.91 -7.29 -0.44
C ALA A 4 18.51 -6.55 -1.72
N VAL A 5 18.13 -7.33 -2.75
CA VAL A 5 17.69 -6.78 -4.03
C VAL A 5 16.28 -7.28 -4.32
N ILE A 6 15.36 -6.33 -4.48
CA ILE A 6 13.98 -6.61 -4.88
C ILE A 6 13.79 -5.97 -6.24
N ALA A 7 13.55 -6.80 -7.26
CA ALA A 7 13.40 -6.31 -8.62
C ALA A 7 12.07 -5.59 -8.82
N ASP A 8 11.85 -5.08 -10.03
CA ASP A 8 10.68 -4.26 -10.34
C ASP A 8 9.37 -5.03 -10.23
N GLU A 9 8.31 -4.32 -9.89
CA GLU A 9 6.92 -4.82 -9.88
C GLU A 9 6.68 -5.95 -8.88
N CYS A 10 7.53 -6.06 -7.84
CA CYS A 10 7.30 -6.98 -6.73
C CYS A 10 6.33 -6.37 -5.72
N ILE A 11 5.58 -7.25 -5.04
CA ILE A 11 4.75 -6.87 -3.91
C ILE A 11 5.30 -7.55 -2.67
N VAL A 12 5.68 -6.76 -1.67
CA VAL A 12 6.19 -7.28 -0.41
C VAL A 12 5.09 -7.14 0.65
N GLY A 13 4.70 -8.26 1.24
CA GLY A 13 3.65 -8.27 2.25
C GLY A 13 4.09 -7.61 3.55
N ALA A 14 3.12 -7.11 4.32
CA ALA A 14 3.37 -6.54 5.62
C ALA A 14 4.03 -7.56 6.54
N MET A 15 4.94 -7.09 7.39
CA MET A 15 5.67 -7.94 8.34
C MET A 15 6.60 -8.95 7.69
N ALA A 16 6.88 -8.84 6.39
CA ALA A 16 7.84 -9.70 5.73
C ALA A 16 9.27 -9.32 6.18
N PHE A 17 10.06 -10.33 6.51
CA PHE A 17 11.47 -10.14 6.89
C PHE A 17 12.36 -10.53 5.73
N VAL A 18 12.92 -9.54 5.03
CA VAL A 18 13.83 -9.76 3.90
C VAL A 18 15.25 -9.82 4.42
N LYS A 19 15.85 -11.02 4.36
CA LYS A 19 17.22 -11.24 4.85
C LYS A 19 18.23 -10.45 4.04
N ALA A 20 19.39 -10.19 4.66
CA ALA A 20 20.52 -9.58 3.96
C ALA A 20 20.92 -10.41 2.73
N GLU A 21 21.25 -9.71 1.67
CA GLU A 21 21.72 -10.30 0.40
C GLU A 21 20.70 -11.20 -0.30
N SER A 22 19.42 -11.15 0.09
CA SER A 22 18.34 -11.83 -0.63
C SER A 22 18.13 -11.17 -1.99
N VAL A 23 17.88 -11.98 -3.02
CA VAL A 23 17.62 -11.48 -4.36
C VAL A 23 16.29 -12.06 -4.86
N PHE A 24 15.39 -11.19 -5.29
CA PHE A 24 14.09 -11.60 -5.82
C PHE A 24 13.93 -11.16 -7.26
N ALA A 25 13.40 -12.05 -8.10
CA ALA A 25 13.12 -11.76 -9.50
C ALA A 25 11.96 -10.77 -9.63
N PRO A 26 11.78 -10.13 -10.81
CA PRO A 26 10.65 -9.22 -11.01
C PRO A 26 9.30 -9.91 -10.86
N ARG A 27 8.30 -9.13 -10.48
CA ARG A 27 6.89 -9.55 -10.42
C ARG A 27 6.65 -10.72 -9.48
N GLN A 28 7.26 -10.68 -8.30
CA GLN A 28 7.09 -11.72 -7.28
C GLN A 28 6.26 -11.19 -6.11
N LEU A 29 5.41 -12.03 -5.56
CA LEU A 29 4.74 -11.73 -4.29
C LEU A 29 5.58 -12.33 -3.16
N ILE A 30 6.12 -11.46 -2.32
CA ILE A 30 7.11 -11.81 -1.30
C ILE A 30 6.47 -11.64 0.07
N VAL A 31 6.40 -12.72 0.84
CA VAL A 31 5.78 -12.68 2.17
C VAL A 31 6.52 -13.57 3.15
N GLY A 32 6.30 -13.31 4.42
CA GLY A 32 6.72 -14.19 5.51
C GLY A 32 8.02 -13.81 6.19
N ASN A 33 8.38 -14.57 7.18
CA ASN A 33 9.61 -14.47 7.96
C ASN A 33 10.23 -15.86 8.09
N PRO A 34 11.33 -16.18 7.36
CA PRO A 34 11.98 -15.33 6.36
C PRO A 34 11.12 -15.13 5.10
N ALA A 35 11.27 -13.99 4.45
CA ALA A 35 10.49 -13.66 3.28
C ALA A 35 10.81 -14.57 2.11
N LYS A 36 9.77 -15.05 1.43
CA LYS A 36 9.89 -15.93 0.28
C LYS A 36 8.93 -15.50 -0.81
N ALA A 37 9.34 -15.68 -2.06
CA ALA A 37 8.46 -15.48 -3.20
C ALA A 37 7.50 -16.66 -3.28
N ILE A 38 6.19 -16.39 -3.15
CA ILE A 38 5.19 -17.46 -3.12
C ILE A 38 4.43 -17.60 -4.42
N LYS A 39 4.33 -16.56 -5.22
CA LYS A 39 3.70 -16.60 -6.54
C LYS A 39 4.07 -15.37 -7.34
N GLU A 40 3.75 -15.42 -8.64
CA GLU A 40 3.92 -14.28 -9.51
C GLU A 40 2.78 -13.28 -9.33
N VAL A 41 3.11 -11.99 -9.41
CA VAL A 41 2.12 -10.91 -9.32
C VAL A 41 1.29 -10.89 -10.59
N SER A 42 -0.04 -10.98 -10.46
CA SER A 42 -0.95 -10.90 -11.59
C SER A 42 -1.10 -9.46 -12.07
N ALA A 43 -1.56 -9.29 -13.31
CA ALA A 43 -1.83 -7.95 -13.85
C ALA A 43 -2.86 -7.19 -13.01
N GLN A 44 -3.86 -7.88 -12.50
CA GLN A 44 -4.88 -7.27 -11.64
C GLN A 44 -4.29 -6.77 -10.32
N MET A 45 -3.43 -7.57 -9.69
CA MET A 45 -2.75 -7.17 -8.46
C MET A 45 -1.86 -5.96 -8.69
N LEU A 46 -1.11 -5.96 -9.78
CA LEU A 46 -0.22 -4.86 -10.13
C LEU A 46 -1.01 -3.57 -10.37
N ALA A 47 -2.12 -3.66 -11.11
CA ALA A 47 -2.97 -2.51 -11.37
C ALA A 47 -3.55 -1.93 -10.08
N TRP A 48 -3.99 -2.79 -9.18
CA TRP A 48 -4.52 -2.37 -7.88
C TRP A 48 -3.45 -1.66 -7.04
N LYS A 49 -2.25 -2.22 -6.98
CA LYS A 49 -1.15 -1.61 -6.22
C LYS A 49 -0.71 -0.29 -6.84
N THR A 50 -0.68 -0.20 -8.15
CA THR A 50 -0.33 1.04 -8.84
C THR A 50 -1.34 2.14 -8.51
N ALA A 51 -2.62 1.82 -8.50
CA ALA A 51 -3.66 2.77 -8.13
C ALA A 51 -3.49 3.26 -6.69
N GLY A 52 -3.20 2.34 -5.76
CA GLY A 52 -2.94 2.68 -4.37
C GLY A 52 -1.72 3.57 -4.20
N THR A 53 -0.65 3.27 -4.92
CA THR A 53 0.58 4.06 -4.89
C THR A 53 0.33 5.48 -5.37
N LYS A 54 -0.42 5.64 -6.46
CA LYS A 54 -0.77 6.96 -6.98
C LYS A 54 -1.60 7.76 -5.97
N LEU A 55 -2.51 7.09 -5.29
CA LEU A 55 -3.31 7.73 -4.23
C LEU A 55 -2.41 8.29 -3.14
N TYR A 56 -1.46 7.50 -2.66
CA TYR A 56 -0.51 7.95 -1.64
C TYR A 56 0.41 9.05 -2.15
N GLN A 57 0.83 8.98 -3.40
CA GLN A 57 1.68 10.02 -3.99
C GLN A 57 0.98 11.37 -4.07
N ASN A 58 -0.35 11.37 -4.17
CA ASN A 58 -1.13 12.60 -4.22
C ASN A 58 -1.46 13.16 -2.83
N LEU A 59 -1.29 12.38 -1.76
CA LEU A 59 -1.63 12.83 -0.41
C LEU A 59 -0.92 14.12 0.02
N PRO A 60 0.38 14.30 -0.23
CA PRO A 60 1.03 15.56 0.18
C PRO A 60 0.39 16.78 -0.45
N LYS A 61 0.02 16.70 -1.73
CA LYS A 61 -0.65 17.80 -2.43
C LYS A 61 -2.03 18.04 -1.82
N ASP A 62 -2.81 16.99 -1.61
CA ASP A 62 -4.12 17.10 -0.99
C ASP A 62 -4.03 17.69 0.41
N CYS A 63 -3.04 17.27 1.19
CA CYS A 63 -2.82 17.80 2.53
C CYS A 63 -2.49 19.28 2.51
N GLN A 64 -1.67 19.73 1.55
CA GLN A 64 -1.36 21.16 1.42
C GLN A 64 -2.61 22.00 1.11
N GLN A 65 -3.56 21.45 0.35
CA GLN A 65 -4.77 22.15 -0.04
C GLN A 65 -5.85 22.14 1.04
N THR A 66 -5.91 21.08 1.87
CA THR A 66 -7.03 20.87 2.78
C THR A 66 -6.67 20.95 4.25
N LEU A 67 -5.41 20.66 4.63
CA LEU A 67 -5.01 20.73 6.03
C LEU A 67 -4.88 22.16 6.51
N ARG A 68 -5.34 22.39 7.72
CA ARG A 68 -5.20 23.67 8.41
C ARG A 68 -5.05 23.39 9.90
N GLU A 69 -4.39 24.31 10.59
CA GLU A 69 -4.25 24.22 12.02
C GLU A 69 -5.59 24.47 12.68
N VAL A 70 -6.00 23.57 13.58
CA VAL A 70 -7.23 23.69 14.34
C VAL A 70 -6.98 23.28 15.78
N ALA A 71 -7.83 23.75 16.69
CA ALA A 71 -7.77 23.34 18.08
C ALA A 71 -8.20 21.86 18.20
N PRO A 72 -7.58 21.07 19.11
CA PRO A 72 -8.02 19.69 19.32
C PRO A 72 -9.47 19.63 19.77
N LEU A 73 -10.22 18.69 19.23
CA LEU A 73 -11.59 18.45 19.64
C LEU A 73 -11.62 17.64 20.93
N ARG A 74 -12.51 18.04 21.87
CA ARG A 74 -12.74 17.29 23.10
C ARG A 74 -13.82 16.23 22.92
N GLU A 75 -14.70 16.42 21.94
CA GLU A 75 -15.80 15.51 21.63
C GLU A 75 -15.88 15.32 20.14
N ILE A 76 -16.40 14.18 19.71
CA ILE A 76 -16.61 13.90 18.29
C ILE A 76 -17.86 14.67 17.83
N PRO A 77 -17.75 15.54 16.80
CA PRO A 77 -18.92 16.25 16.28
C PRO A 77 -19.97 15.28 15.76
N LYS A 78 -21.26 15.57 16.06
CA LYS A 78 -22.35 14.71 15.62
C LYS A 78 -22.57 14.77 14.11
N ASP A 79 -22.24 15.88 13.50
CA ASP A 79 -22.42 16.13 12.07
C ASP A 79 -21.13 15.94 11.27
N ARG A 80 -20.19 15.18 11.82
CA ARG A 80 -18.92 14.91 11.15
C ARG A 80 -19.17 14.22 9.80
N PRO A 81 -18.63 14.77 8.70
CA PRO A 81 -18.83 14.14 7.40
C PRO A 81 -18.16 12.76 7.35
N VAL A 82 -18.83 11.84 6.65
CA VAL A 82 -18.29 10.51 6.41
C VAL A 82 -17.44 10.56 5.15
N GLN A 83 -16.21 10.06 5.24
CA GLN A 83 -15.33 10.01 4.09
C GLN A 83 -15.84 8.97 3.09
N GLU A 84 -15.99 9.39 1.82
CA GLU A 84 -16.40 8.48 0.77
C GLU A 84 -15.27 7.52 0.40
N ASP A 85 -15.66 6.28 0.07
CA ASP A 85 -14.71 5.27 -0.36
C ASP A 85 -14.35 5.48 -1.83
N PHE A 86 -13.14 6.01 -2.06
CA PHE A 86 -12.59 6.15 -3.41
C PHE A 86 -11.44 5.19 -3.67
N TYR A 87 -11.23 4.23 -2.75
CA TYR A 87 -10.21 3.20 -2.85
C TYR A 87 -10.83 1.87 -2.44
N LYS A 88 -10.81 0.90 -3.33
CA LYS A 88 -11.34 -0.43 -3.05
C LYS A 88 -10.23 -1.41 -2.71
N THR A 89 -10.49 -2.29 -1.77
CA THR A 89 -9.55 -3.36 -1.44
C THR A 89 -9.47 -4.36 -2.60
N PHE A 90 -8.39 -5.13 -2.62
CA PHE A 90 -8.22 -6.17 -3.64
C PHE A 90 -9.35 -7.20 -3.58
N THR A 91 -9.81 -7.53 -2.36
CA THR A 91 -10.91 -8.47 -2.17
C THR A 91 -12.21 -7.97 -2.81
N GLU A 92 -12.51 -6.68 -2.65
CA GLU A 92 -13.68 -6.07 -3.27
C GLU A 92 -13.61 -6.09 -4.79
N LEU A 93 -12.42 -5.82 -5.35
CA LEU A 93 -12.23 -5.87 -6.81
C LEU A 93 -12.41 -7.27 -7.36
N LYS A 94 -12.04 -8.30 -6.62
CA LYS A 94 -12.22 -9.69 -7.04
C LYS A 94 -13.68 -10.11 -7.16
N LYS A 95 -14.57 -9.44 -6.46
CA LYS A 95 -16.02 -9.76 -6.48
C LYS A 95 -16.75 -9.16 -7.66
N GLN A 96 -16.08 -8.34 -8.45
CA GLN A 96 -16.67 -7.66 -9.60
C GLN A 96 -16.50 -8.44 -10.90
#